data_58c904bf56954cb9e3e69e746273cf7f
#
_entry.id   58c904bf56954cb9e3e69e746273cf7f
#
_cell.length_a   1.000
_cell.length_b   1.000
_cell.length_c   1.000
_cell.angle_alpha   90.00
_cell.angle_beta   90.00
_cell.angle_gamma   90.00
#
_symmetry.space_group_name_H-M   'P 1'
#
loop_
_entity.id
_entity.type
_entity.pdbx_description
1 polymer ?
#
loop_
_entity_poly.entity_id
_entity_poly.type
_entity_poly.pdbx_seq_one_letter_code
_entity_poly.pdbx_strand_id
1 'polypeptide(L)'
;MELSKVQQEAVDFYRGCCNVIASAGSGKTRVLVNRIVKLIEEYDVEPGKILAITFSKKAKENMIERLTKMIPEYVNFINIETFHSFGYRIVRQFTREQFEILDADWKKVKIIEEIMQSVYRTKEVDGEEVEEILHYISVQKNQMKKPDTREKFGKFYKKYEDYKSAHNQLDFDDMLTKCYEILVSNEKGLAYCQDKYQFILADEMQDTNAVQYEILKLIGAKHKNVFVVDDPLQNIFQWRGSDNRFVLEFDQEWPDAKTIQLNKNYRSSLNIVRAANHFAEYIPESGHVHYVESVADKGEFEEPHYDRFIDETTEAAEISKRVKELVDAGYHYNDIAVLTRTNAQLQYFETALYRSEIPYTVVDGLSFSDRKEIKIVLSYLRLVCDINDDEAFEYIYNRPNRFLGSQFLQEVKRAARKEKISLFCAMSRVIKTNWRYKSANSIYGTVKQLSGNHYKTVADMIADLREILDLDSYVSKDLSENDDSKVENLNTLQSMASNYKDVKRFVSFMMKFAKEKKIDPNSVQLMTIHKSKGLEFPIVFVAGVNQGILPHGKNQNPDEEKRLMYVAITRAEKVLYVSSTQRYNGKEMDESDFISFLFD
;
A
#
# COMPACT_ATOMS: atom_id res chain seq x y z
N MET A 1 -0.60 19.76 25.92
CA MET A 1 -1.76 20.44 25.29
C MET A 1 -3.01 19.83 25.91
N GLU A 2 -3.88 20.64 26.49
CA GLU A 2 -5.12 20.19 27.14
C GLU A 2 -6.12 19.64 26.11
N LEU A 3 -7.03 18.76 26.54
CA LEU A 3 -8.12 18.27 25.71
C LEU A 3 -9.18 19.38 25.53
N SER A 4 -9.79 19.47 24.35
CA SER A 4 -10.94 20.35 24.18
C SER A 4 -12.15 19.81 24.96
N LYS A 5 -13.16 20.65 25.17
CA LYS A 5 -14.38 20.23 25.89
C LYS A 5 -15.02 18.98 25.27
N VAL A 6 -15.09 18.92 23.93
CA VAL A 6 -15.69 17.78 23.23
C VAL A 6 -14.77 16.54 23.28
N GLN A 7 -13.46 16.73 23.16
CA GLN A 7 -12.51 15.63 23.37
C GLN A 7 -12.61 15.08 24.80
N GLN A 8 -12.73 16.00 25.80
CA GLN A 8 -12.92 15.59 27.19
C GLN A 8 -14.24 14.84 27.40
N GLU A 9 -15.34 15.28 26.76
CA GLU A 9 -16.60 14.54 26.77
C GLU A 9 -16.46 13.12 26.24
N ALA A 10 -15.73 12.93 25.14
CA ALA A 10 -15.47 11.61 24.57
C ALA A 10 -14.59 10.74 25.49
N VAL A 11 -13.60 11.33 26.13
CA VAL A 11 -12.74 10.64 27.11
C VAL A 11 -13.52 10.27 28.37
N ASP A 12 -14.42 11.13 28.84
CA ASP A 12 -15.22 10.95 30.05
C ASP A 12 -16.38 9.96 29.88
N PHE A 13 -16.72 9.63 28.63
CA PHE A 13 -17.78 8.67 28.36
C PHE A 13 -17.44 7.29 28.93
N TYR A 14 -18.05 6.91 30.07
CA TYR A 14 -17.66 5.71 30.80
C TYR A 14 -18.20 4.42 30.19
N ARG A 15 -19.52 4.27 30.11
CA ARG A 15 -20.19 3.01 29.70
C ARG A 15 -21.22 3.25 28.60
N GLY A 16 -21.43 2.22 27.79
CA GLY A 16 -22.35 2.22 26.66
C GLY A 16 -21.62 2.16 25.31
N CYS A 17 -22.40 2.19 24.26
CA CYS A 17 -21.88 2.31 22.90
C CYS A 17 -21.70 3.79 22.54
N CYS A 18 -20.59 4.12 21.90
CA CYS A 18 -20.29 5.48 21.48
C CYS A 18 -19.62 5.47 20.11
N ASN A 19 -20.14 6.29 19.20
CA ASN A 19 -19.52 6.60 17.93
C ASN A 19 -18.92 8.01 18.00
N VAL A 20 -17.61 8.13 17.78
CA VAL A 20 -16.88 9.40 17.73
C VAL A 20 -16.52 9.70 16.29
N ILE A 21 -17.35 10.50 15.64
CA ILE A 21 -17.08 10.97 14.28
C ILE A 21 -16.11 12.15 14.36
N ALA A 22 -14.95 11.96 13.78
CA ALA A 22 -13.80 12.81 14.02
C ALA A 22 -13.15 13.21 12.70
N SER A 23 -13.27 14.48 12.33
CA SER A 23 -12.64 14.99 11.12
C SER A 23 -11.10 14.84 11.13
N ALA A 24 -10.50 15.00 9.97
CA ALA A 24 -9.04 14.98 9.85
C ALA A 24 -8.38 15.96 10.82
N GLY A 25 -7.31 15.54 11.51
CA GLY A 25 -6.58 16.40 12.43
C GLY A 25 -7.27 16.73 13.76
N SER A 26 -8.43 16.13 14.08
CA SER A 26 -9.19 16.40 15.32
C SER A 26 -8.67 15.65 16.56
N GLY A 27 -7.65 14.79 16.39
CA GLY A 27 -7.02 14.08 17.50
C GLY A 27 -7.67 12.75 17.87
N LYS A 28 -8.21 12.00 16.92
CA LYS A 28 -8.79 10.65 17.06
C LYS A 28 -8.03 9.75 18.03
N THR A 29 -6.79 9.43 17.68
CA THR A 29 -5.92 8.54 18.48
C THR A 29 -5.63 9.13 19.86
N ARG A 30 -5.57 10.45 20.00
CA ARG A 30 -5.39 11.12 21.29
C ARG A 30 -6.57 10.87 22.23
N VAL A 31 -7.79 10.95 21.71
CA VAL A 31 -9.01 10.65 22.48
C VAL A 31 -9.00 9.19 22.94
N LEU A 32 -8.69 8.24 22.03
CA LEU A 32 -8.62 6.81 22.37
C LEU A 32 -7.59 6.52 23.47
N VAL A 33 -6.37 7.06 23.35
CA VAL A 33 -5.29 6.88 24.34
C VAL A 33 -5.71 7.45 25.69
N ASN A 34 -6.18 8.70 25.74
CA ASN A 34 -6.60 9.32 27.01
C ASN A 34 -7.80 8.60 27.63
N ARG A 35 -8.72 8.07 26.82
CA ARG A 35 -9.82 7.25 27.31
C ARG A 35 -9.33 5.97 27.96
N ILE A 36 -8.36 5.26 27.36
CA ILE A 36 -7.76 4.06 27.96
C ILE A 36 -7.13 4.39 29.32
N VAL A 37 -6.35 5.47 29.39
CA VAL A 37 -5.74 5.95 30.64
C VAL A 37 -6.82 6.20 31.69
N LYS A 38 -7.87 6.93 31.33
CA LYS A 38 -8.98 7.27 32.24
C LYS A 38 -9.75 6.03 32.71
N LEU A 39 -9.99 5.05 31.81
CA LEU A 39 -10.63 3.80 32.19
C LEU A 39 -9.86 3.09 33.30
N ILE A 40 -8.52 3.10 33.25
CA ILE A 40 -7.65 2.42 34.21
C ILE A 40 -7.49 3.25 35.49
N GLU A 41 -7.11 4.52 35.39
CA GLU A 41 -6.72 5.33 36.54
C GLU A 41 -7.89 5.91 37.32
N GLU A 42 -9.00 6.29 36.64
CA GLU A 42 -10.13 6.93 37.29
C GLU A 42 -11.34 6.02 37.48
N TYR A 43 -11.57 5.09 36.52
CA TYR A 43 -12.70 4.19 36.58
C TYR A 43 -12.36 2.78 37.09
N ASP A 44 -11.11 2.57 37.53
CA ASP A 44 -10.62 1.30 38.14
C ASP A 44 -10.86 0.08 37.24
N VAL A 45 -10.81 0.25 35.91
CA VAL A 45 -10.97 -0.85 34.96
C VAL A 45 -9.67 -1.64 34.89
N GLU A 46 -9.75 -2.94 35.16
CA GLU A 46 -8.61 -3.84 35.00
C GLU A 46 -8.07 -3.78 33.56
N PRO A 47 -6.77 -3.51 33.34
CA PRO A 47 -6.20 -3.33 31.97
C PRO A 47 -6.48 -4.53 31.06
N GLY A 48 -6.48 -5.75 31.59
CA GLY A 48 -6.78 -6.97 30.82
C GLY A 48 -8.22 -7.08 30.30
N LYS A 49 -9.14 -6.24 30.80
CA LYS A 49 -10.54 -6.14 30.33
C LYS A 49 -10.73 -5.16 29.18
N ILE A 50 -9.69 -4.45 28.80
CA ILE A 50 -9.70 -3.50 27.68
C ILE A 50 -9.14 -4.17 26.44
N LEU A 51 -9.89 -4.08 25.33
CA LEU A 51 -9.46 -4.45 23.98
C LEU A 51 -9.44 -3.20 23.10
N ALA A 52 -8.25 -2.80 22.68
CA ALA A 52 -8.08 -1.74 21.69
C ALA A 52 -7.72 -2.35 20.32
N ILE A 53 -8.58 -2.15 19.34
CA ILE A 53 -8.40 -2.66 17.98
C ILE A 53 -7.94 -1.52 17.07
N THR A 54 -6.88 -1.78 16.32
CA THR A 54 -6.35 -0.84 15.32
C THR A 54 -6.36 -1.46 13.93
N PHE A 55 -6.45 -0.61 12.90
CA PHE A 55 -6.46 -1.07 11.52
C PHE A 55 -5.09 -1.65 11.08
N SER A 56 -3.99 -1.05 11.50
CA SER A 56 -2.64 -1.43 11.06
C SER A 56 -1.68 -1.72 12.21
N LYS A 57 -0.62 -2.49 11.90
CA LYS A 57 0.47 -2.75 12.84
C LYS A 57 1.15 -1.45 13.32
N LYS A 58 1.36 -0.50 12.41
CA LYS A 58 1.96 0.81 12.73
C LYS A 58 1.07 1.63 13.68
N ALA A 59 -0.25 1.64 13.47
CA ALA A 59 -1.19 2.30 14.39
C ALA A 59 -1.15 1.66 15.79
N LYS A 60 -1.07 0.32 15.86
CA LYS A 60 -0.87 -0.41 17.11
C LYS A 60 0.43 0.02 17.82
N GLU A 61 1.54 0.05 17.11
CA GLU A 61 2.85 0.44 17.66
C GLU A 61 2.82 1.89 18.19
N ASN A 62 2.23 2.82 17.43
CA ASN A 62 2.04 4.21 17.85
C ASN A 62 1.16 4.34 19.11
N MET A 63 0.09 3.55 19.20
CA MET A 63 -0.78 3.55 20.38
C MET A 63 -0.03 3.03 21.60
N ILE A 64 0.73 1.94 21.46
CA ILE A 64 1.59 1.38 22.52
C ILE A 64 2.62 2.41 22.98
N GLU A 65 3.31 3.08 22.06
CA GLU A 65 4.31 4.10 22.40
C GLU A 65 3.70 5.24 23.22
N ARG A 66 2.52 5.72 22.83
CA ARG A 66 1.81 6.81 23.55
C ARG A 66 1.36 6.37 24.94
N LEU A 67 0.81 5.17 25.07
CA LEU A 67 0.39 4.60 26.35
C LEU A 67 1.59 4.33 27.25
N THR A 68 2.72 3.88 26.71
CA THR A 68 3.96 3.66 27.48
C THR A 68 4.48 4.97 28.11
N LYS A 69 4.27 6.10 27.46
CA LYS A 69 4.65 7.42 28.02
C LYS A 69 3.72 7.87 29.14
N MET A 70 2.49 7.40 29.19
CA MET A 70 1.46 7.84 30.16
C MET A 70 1.27 6.87 31.32
N ILE A 71 1.20 5.57 31.02
CA ILE A 71 0.90 4.48 31.98
C ILE A 71 1.83 3.27 31.76
N PRO A 72 3.16 3.42 31.87
CA PRO A 72 4.13 2.38 31.53
C PRO A 72 3.91 1.05 32.28
N GLU A 73 3.41 1.09 33.52
CA GLU A 73 3.13 -0.08 34.36
C GLU A 73 1.97 -0.93 33.87
N TYR A 74 1.01 -0.35 33.13
CA TYR A 74 -0.21 -1.03 32.70
C TYR A 74 -0.21 -1.49 31.25
N VAL A 75 0.61 -0.87 30.38
CA VAL A 75 0.55 -1.04 28.93
C VAL A 75 0.66 -2.49 28.48
N ASN A 76 1.48 -3.30 29.14
CA ASN A 76 1.69 -4.72 28.82
C ASN A 76 0.49 -5.61 29.16
N PHE A 77 -0.45 -5.13 29.94
CA PHE A 77 -1.66 -5.87 30.33
C PHE A 77 -2.87 -5.51 29.47
N ILE A 78 -2.80 -4.41 28.71
CA ILE A 78 -3.87 -3.99 27.80
C ILE A 78 -3.81 -4.84 26.53
N ASN A 79 -4.96 -5.29 26.04
CA ASN A 79 -4.99 -6.03 24.76
C ASN A 79 -5.07 -5.03 23.60
N ILE A 80 -3.94 -4.73 22.99
CA ILE A 80 -3.86 -3.85 21.81
C ILE A 80 -3.54 -4.72 20.61
N GLU A 81 -4.48 -4.85 19.67
CA GLU A 81 -4.39 -5.80 18.56
C GLU A 81 -4.91 -5.20 17.25
N THR A 82 -4.51 -5.78 16.12
CA THR A 82 -5.25 -5.59 14.86
C THR A 82 -6.35 -6.66 14.77
N PHE A 83 -7.38 -6.43 13.95
CA PHE A 83 -8.42 -7.44 13.72
C PHE A 83 -7.84 -8.80 13.32
N HIS A 84 -6.85 -8.82 12.44
CA HIS A 84 -6.21 -10.07 11.99
C HIS A 84 -5.44 -10.77 13.12
N SER A 85 -4.69 -10.01 13.95
CA SER A 85 -3.95 -10.62 15.07
C SER A 85 -4.91 -11.17 16.14
N PHE A 86 -6.01 -10.46 16.40
CA PHE A 86 -7.09 -10.92 17.26
C PHE A 86 -7.72 -12.19 16.70
N GLY A 87 -8.15 -12.16 15.43
CA GLY A 87 -8.79 -13.31 14.78
C GLY A 87 -7.91 -14.55 14.79
N TYR A 88 -6.65 -14.42 14.39
CA TYR A 88 -5.71 -15.54 14.40
C TYR A 88 -5.47 -16.12 15.80
N ARG A 89 -5.40 -15.28 16.83
CA ARG A 89 -5.26 -15.73 18.22
C ARG A 89 -6.48 -16.53 18.68
N ILE A 90 -7.70 -16.10 18.34
CA ILE A 90 -8.93 -16.83 18.65
C ILE A 90 -8.96 -18.19 17.92
N VAL A 91 -8.61 -18.19 16.62
CA VAL A 91 -8.53 -19.44 15.86
C VAL A 91 -7.57 -20.42 16.53
N ARG A 92 -6.35 -19.99 16.85
CA ARG A 92 -5.34 -20.85 17.52
C ARG A 92 -5.78 -21.36 18.91
N GLN A 93 -6.54 -20.57 19.63
CA GLN A 93 -6.98 -20.91 20.98
C GLN A 93 -8.12 -21.93 21.02
N PHE A 94 -9.03 -21.86 20.05
CA PHE A 94 -10.26 -22.64 20.05
C PHE A 94 -10.31 -23.75 18.99
N THR A 95 -9.27 -23.88 18.17
CA THR A 95 -9.10 -25.04 17.27
C THR A 95 -7.91 -25.87 17.73
N ARG A 96 -7.98 -27.19 17.49
CA ARG A 96 -6.86 -28.12 17.72
C ARG A 96 -5.99 -28.31 16.48
N GLU A 97 -6.39 -27.74 15.38
CA GLU A 97 -5.73 -27.88 14.09
C GLU A 97 -4.52 -26.95 13.99
N GLN A 98 -3.46 -27.44 13.39
CA GLN A 98 -2.31 -26.62 13.03
C GLN A 98 -2.49 -26.21 11.55
N PHE A 99 -2.52 -24.91 11.30
CA PHE A 99 -2.64 -24.37 9.96
C PHE A 99 -1.32 -23.79 9.47
N GLU A 100 -1.02 -24.02 8.20
CA GLU A 100 0.00 -23.25 7.48
C GLU A 100 -0.64 -21.94 6.99
N ILE A 101 0.04 -20.81 7.25
CA ILE A 101 -0.43 -19.51 6.77
C ILE A 101 0.13 -19.24 5.37
N LEU A 102 -0.75 -18.92 4.44
CA LEU A 102 -0.40 -18.42 3.11
C LEU A 102 -0.03 -16.92 3.22
N ASP A 103 1.16 -16.68 3.77
CA ASP A 103 1.68 -15.35 4.10
C ASP A 103 2.24 -14.58 2.92
N ALA A 104 2.54 -15.27 1.82
CA ALA A 104 3.10 -14.69 0.60
C ALA A 104 2.10 -14.80 -0.57
N ASP A 105 1.88 -13.70 -1.28
CA ASP A 105 0.93 -13.65 -2.39
C ASP A 105 1.24 -14.66 -3.50
N TRP A 106 2.52 -14.91 -3.82
CA TRP A 106 2.90 -15.89 -4.82
C TRP A 106 2.37 -17.31 -4.52
N LYS A 107 2.16 -17.68 -3.23
CA LYS A 107 1.57 -18.98 -2.87
C LYS A 107 0.11 -19.05 -3.30
N LYS A 108 -0.65 -17.97 -3.07
CA LYS A 108 -2.07 -17.87 -3.47
C LYS A 108 -2.21 -17.88 -4.99
N VAL A 109 -1.37 -17.09 -5.65
CA VAL A 109 -1.29 -17.04 -7.11
C VAL A 109 -1.08 -18.43 -7.69
N LYS A 110 -0.08 -19.16 -7.22
CA LYS A 110 0.22 -20.51 -7.70
C LYS A 110 -0.97 -21.47 -7.54
N ILE A 111 -1.67 -21.40 -6.41
CA ILE A 111 -2.87 -22.23 -6.18
C ILE A 111 -3.96 -21.88 -7.19
N ILE A 112 -4.22 -20.61 -7.46
CA ILE A 112 -5.23 -20.19 -8.44
C ILE A 112 -4.82 -20.58 -9.86
N GLU A 113 -3.55 -20.42 -10.23
CA GLU A 113 -3.04 -20.87 -11.54
C GLU A 113 -3.28 -22.38 -11.74
N GLU A 114 -2.95 -23.23 -10.76
CA GLU A 114 -3.19 -24.67 -10.80
C GLU A 114 -4.70 -24.99 -10.93
N ILE A 115 -5.55 -24.27 -10.22
CA ILE A 115 -7.01 -24.40 -10.32
C ILE A 115 -7.50 -23.99 -11.71
N MET A 116 -7.03 -22.86 -12.25
CA MET A 116 -7.42 -22.39 -13.60
C MET A 116 -6.98 -23.37 -14.68
N GLN A 117 -5.75 -23.87 -14.63
CA GLN A 117 -5.24 -24.90 -15.55
C GLN A 117 -6.14 -26.14 -15.54
N SER A 118 -6.56 -26.57 -14.36
CA SER A 118 -7.49 -27.71 -14.20
C SER A 118 -8.89 -27.41 -14.76
N VAL A 119 -9.41 -26.20 -14.54
CA VAL A 119 -10.76 -25.78 -14.93
C VAL A 119 -10.85 -25.54 -16.44
N TYR A 120 -9.88 -24.82 -17.00
CA TYR A 120 -9.86 -24.45 -18.42
C TYR A 120 -9.21 -25.53 -19.31
N ARG A 121 -8.56 -26.53 -18.71
CA ARG A 121 -7.79 -27.58 -19.41
C ARG A 121 -6.71 -27.00 -20.33
N THR A 122 -6.05 -25.94 -19.88
CA THR A 122 -4.97 -25.25 -20.57
C THR A 122 -3.72 -25.20 -19.71
N LYS A 123 -2.55 -25.05 -20.33
CA LYS A 123 -1.30 -24.79 -19.61
C LYS A 123 -1.00 -23.29 -19.46
N GLU A 124 -1.64 -22.48 -20.29
CA GLU A 124 -1.47 -21.02 -20.26
C GLU A 124 -2.63 -20.43 -19.48
N VAL A 125 -2.29 -19.56 -18.54
CA VAL A 125 -3.23 -18.87 -17.65
C VAL A 125 -2.96 -17.39 -17.76
N ASP A 126 -4.03 -16.61 -17.87
CA ASP A 126 -3.95 -15.17 -17.90
C ASP A 126 -3.71 -14.64 -16.48
N GLY A 127 -2.63 -13.86 -16.30
CA GLY A 127 -2.27 -13.29 -15.02
C GLY A 127 -3.26 -12.26 -14.50
N GLU A 128 -3.84 -11.43 -15.37
CA GLU A 128 -4.86 -10.46 -14.96
C GLU A 128 -6.10 -11.19 -14.42
N GLU A 129 -6.52 -12.30 -15.05
CA GLU A 129 -7.64 -13.09 -14.56
C GLU A 129 -7.34 -13.76 -13.20
N VAL A 130 -6.09 -14.17 -12.94
CA VAL A 130 -5.67 -14.68 -11.61
C VAL A 130 -5.86 -13.61 -10.52
N GLU A 131 -5.43 -12.38 -10.79
CA GLU A 131 -5.60 -11.26 -9.84
C GLU A 131 -7.08 -10.92 -9.64
N GLU A 132 -7.86 -10.86 -10.71
CA GLU A 132 -9.31 -10.67 -10.59
C GLU A 132 -9.98 -11.75 -9.73
N ILE A 133 -9.58 -13.02 -9.89
CA ILE A 133 -10.11 -14.14 -9.09
C ILE A 133 -9.71 -13.98 -7.61
N LEU A 134 -8.43 -13.69 -7.31
CA LEU A 134 -7.96 -13.50 -5.95
C LEU A 134 -8.64 -12.30 -5.28
N HIS A 135 -8.77 -11.20 -6.00
CA HIS A 135 -9.50 -10.03 -5.53
C HIS A 135 -10.97 -10.35 -5.25
N TYR A 136 -11.65 -11.02 -6.20
CA TYR A 136 -13.03 -11.46 -6.02
C TYR A 136 -13.19 -12.33 -4.76
N ILE A 137 -12.30 -13.32 -4.56
CA ILE A 137 -12.34 -14.22 -3.40
C ILE A 137 -12.22 -13.40 -2.10
N SER A 138 -11.25 -12.49 -2.02
CA SER A 138 -11.03 -11.64 -0.85
C SER A 138 -12.25 -10.76 -0.56
N VAL A 139 -12.81 -10.09 -1.56
CA VAL A 139 -14.01 -9.24 -1.41
C VAL A 139 -15.20 -10.07 -0.91
N GLN A 140 -15.45 -11.26 -1.50
CA GLN A 140 -16.56 -12.11 -1.07
C GLN A 140 -16.42 -12.54 0.39
N LYS A 141 -15.23 -12.92 0.83
CA LYS A 141 -14.94 -13.25 2.23
C LYS A 141 -15.16 -12.07 3.16
N ASN A 142 -14.60 -10.92 2.81
CA ASN A 142 -14.68 -9.70 3.61
C ASN A 142 -16.12 -9.16 3.71
N GLN A 143 -16.98 -9.45 2.70
CA GLN A 143 -18.41 -9.17 2.71
C GLN A 143 -19.27 -10.31 3.28
N MET A 144 -18.64 -11.39 3.79
CA MET A 144 -19.32 -12.58 4.32
C MET A 144 -20.27 -13.25 3.32
N LYS A 145 -19.98 -13.14 2.03
CA LYS A 145 -20.76 -13.74 0.94
C LYS A 145 -20.18 -15.09 0.56
N LYS A 146 -21.07 -16.06 0.31
CA LYS A 146 -20.72 -17.35 -0.28
C LYS A 146 -21.24 -17.36 -1.72
N PRO A 147 -20.40 -17.07 -2.72
CA PRO A 147 -20.86 -16.93 -4.10
C PRO A 147 -21.37 -18.26 -4.66
N ASP A 148 -22.39 -18.18 -5.52
CA ASP A 148 -22.87 -19.33 -6.30
C ASP A 148 -21.81 -19.73 -7.33
N THR A 149 -21.62 -21.04 -7.51
CA THR A 149 -20.67 -21.58 -8.51
C THR A 149 -21.01 -21.20 -9.96
N ARG A 150 -22.20 -20.66 -10.21
CA ARG A 150 -22.66 -20.12 -11.50
C ARG A 150 -22.20 -18.70 -11.75
N GLU A 151 -21.77 -17.96 -10.73
CA GLU A 151 -21.17 -16.65 -10.89
C GLU A 151 -19.83 -16.74 -11.60
N LYS A 152 -19.39 -15.63 -12.24
CA LYS A 152 -18.17 -15.60 -13.08
C LYS A 152 -16.98 -16.33 -12.40
N PHE A 153 -16.72 -16.03 -11.13
CA PHE A 153 -15.60 -16.58 -10.37
C PHE A 153 -16.00 -17.49 -9.19
N GLY A 154 -17.30 -17.75 -8.99
CA GLY A 154 -17.78 -18.55 -7.85
C GLY A 154 -17.23 -19.99 -7.84
N LYS A 155 -16.97 -20.56 -9.01
CA LYS A 155 -16.34 -21.89 -9.15
C LYS A 155 -14.89 -21.89 -8.65
N PHE A 156 -14.15 -20.80 -8.89
CA PHE A 156 -12.76 -20.66 -8.43
C PHE A 156 -12.71 -20.41 -6.93
N TYR A 157 -13.61 -19.58 -6.40
CA TYR A 157 -13.81 -19.41 -4.96
C TYR A 157 -13.96 -20.77 -4.27
N LYS A 158 -14.91 -21.59 -4.70
CA LYS A 158 -15.15 -22.91 -4.10
C LYS A 158 -13.91 -23.80 -4.15
N LYS A 159 -13.28 -23.92 -5.33
CA LYS A 159 -12.11 -24.78 -5.49
C LYS A 159 -10.91 -24.32 -4.67
N TYR A 160 -10.74 -22.99 -4.49
CA TYR A 160 -9.70 -22.43 -3.65
C TYR A 160 -9.92 -22.76 -2.17
N GLU A 161 -11.15 -22.64 -1.69
CA GLU A 161 -11.50 -23.02 -0.31
C GLU A 161 -11.34 -24.55 -0.08
N ASP A 162 -11.79 -25.36 -1.05
CA ASP A 162 -11.63 -26.82 -1.01
C ASP A 162 -10.12 -27.21 -0.96
N TYR A 163 -9.28 -26.53 -1.76
CA TYR A 163 -7.83 -26.74 -1.78
C TYR A 163 -7.20 -26.41 -0.41
N LYS A 164 -7.46 -25.23 0.12
CA LYS A 164 -6.93 -24.81 1.44
C LYS A 164 -7.36 -25.75 2.56
N SER A 165 -8.62 -26.15 2.55
CA SER A 165 -9.16 -27.09 3.52
C SER A 165 -8.44 -28.44 3.46
N ALA A 166 -8.20 -28.98 2.26
CA ALA A 166 -7.51 -30.25 2.07
C ALA A 166 -6.03 -30.21 2.52
N HIS A 167 -5.41 -29.04 2.53
CA HIS A 167 -4.00 -28.85 2.90
C HIS A 167 -3.80 -28.21 4.28
N ASN A 168 -4.85 -28.00 5.07
CA ASN A 168 -4.82 -27.28 6.35
C ASN A 168 -4.15 -25.90 6.24
N GLN A 169 -4.50 -25.14 5.19
CA GLN A 169 -3.95 -23.81 4.93
C GLN A 169 -4.98 -22.72 5.20
N LEU A 170 -4.50 -21.56 5.67
CA LEU A 170 -5.30 -20.36 5.85
C LEU A 170 -4.62 -19.18 5.14
N ASP A 171 -5.40 -18.35 4.46
CA ASP A 171 -4.98 -17.01 4.07
C ASP A 171 -5.32 -15.96 5.15
N PHE A 172 -4.99 -14.70 4.90
CA PHE A 172 -5.26 -13.64 5.87
C PHE A 172 -6.77 -13.42 6.09
N ASP A 173 -7.60 -13.56 5.05
CA ASP A 173 -9.04 -13.38 5.18
C ASP A 173 -9.66 -14.51 6.01
N ASP A 174 -9.10 -15.74 5.96
CA ASP A 174 -9.54 -16.85 6.79
C ASP A 174 -9.32 -16.63 8.28
N MET A 175 -8.34 -15.83 8.67
CA MET A 175 -8.14 -15.51 10.10
C MET A 175 -9.38 -14.82 10.69
N LEU A 176 -10.06 -14.02 9.89
CA LEU A 176 -11.27 -13.31 10.28
C LEU A 176 -12.51 -14.18 10.13
N THR A 177 -12.70 -14.83 8.98
CA THR A 177 -13.90 -15.64 8.73
C THR A 177 -13.97 -16.85 9.68
N LYS A 178 -12.85 -17.53 9.93
CA LYS A 178 -12.81 -18.61 10.93
C LYS A 178 -12.98 -18.12 12.37
N CYS A 179 -12.44 -16.95 12.70
CA CYS A 179 -12.70 -16.33 13.99
C CYS A 179 -14.21 -16.10 14.18
N TYR A 180 -14.86 -15.51 13.18
CA TYR A 180 -16.31 -15.31 13.20
C TYR A 180 -17.07 -16.65 13.34
N GLU A 181 -16.72 -17.66 12.56
CA GLU A 181 -17.33 -18.99 12.64
C GLU A 181 -17.20 -19.61 14.06
N ILE A 182 -16.03 -19.46 14.69
CA ILE A 182 -15.82 -19.91 16.07
C ILE A 182 -16.71 -19.15 17.04
N LEU A 183 -16.77 -17.83 16.93
CA LEU A 183 -17.59 -17.01 17.82
C LEU A 183 -19.10 -17.32 17.70
N VAL A 184 -19.56 -17.70 16.52
CA VAL A 184 -20.96 -18.09 16.28
C VAL A 184 -21.26 -19.51 16.73
N SER A 185 -20.36 -20.47 16.49
CA SER A 185 -20.62 -21.91 16.70
C SER A 185 -20.09 -22.46 18.01
N ASN A 186 -19.21 -21.77 18.71
CA ASN A 186 -18.57 -22.21 19.95
C ASN A 186 -18.92 -21.26 21.11
N GLU A 187 -19.95 -21.63 21.88
CA GLU A 187 -20.41 -20.85 23.03
C GLU A 187 -19.28 -20.53 24.05
N LYS A 188 -18.34 -21.46 24.26
CA LYS A 188 -17.21 -21.23 25.16
C LYS A 188 -16.22 -20.20 24.59
N GLY A 189 -16.04 -20.20 23.27
CA GLY A 189 -15.20 -19.21 22.57
C GLY A 189 -15.80 -17.81 22.66
N LEU A 190 -17.08 -17.67 22.41
CA LEU A 190 -17.79 -16.41 22.54
C LEU A 190 -17.81 -15.92 24.01
N ALA A 191 -18.19 -16.78 24.96
CA ALA A 191 -18.20 -16.42 26.38
C ALA A 191 -16.81 -15.98 26.87
N TYR A 192 -15.74 -16.68 26.48
CA TYR A 192 -14.37 -16.28 26.80
C TYR A 192 -14.07 -14.85 26.33
N CYS A 193 -14.41 -14.51 25.08
CA CYS A 193 -14.16 -13.18 24.56
C CYS A 193 -15.00 -12.11 25.28
N GLN A 194 -16.28 -12.38 25.51
CA GLN A 194 -17.20 -11.47 26.19
C GLN A 194 -16.83 -11.28 27.67
N ASP A 195 -16.36 -12.30 28.37
CA ASP A 195 -15.94 -12.18 29.78
C ASP A 195 -14.59 -11.48 29.92
N LYS A 196 -13.70 -11.70 28.95
CA LYS A 196 -12.39 -11.09 28.95
C LYS A 196 -12.44 -9.62 28.56
N TYR A 197 -13.19 -9.25 27.51
CA TYR A 197 -13.20 -7.90 26.96
C TYR A 197 -14.49 -7.17 27.35
N GLN A 198 -14.39 -6.35 28.39
CA GLN A 198 -15.53 -5.57 28.89
C GLN A 198 -15.62 -4.18 28.26
N PHE A 199 -14.51 -3.66 27.79
CA PHE A 199 -14.42 -2.38 27.08
C PHE A 199 -13.68 -2.61 25.76
N ILE A 200 -14.34 -2.29 24.66
CA ILE A 200 -13.80 -2.47 23.32
C ILE A 200 -13.68 -1.08 22.66
N LEU A 201 -12.47 -0.75 22.23
CA LEU A 201 -12.18 0.50 21.52
C LEU A 201 -11.68 0.17 20.12
N ALA A 202 -12.24 0.78 19.08
CA ALA A 202 -11.81 0.58 17.70
C ALA A 202 -11.42 1.91 17.06
N ASP A 203 -10.21 1.95 16.48
CA ASP A 203 -9.69 3.08 15.71
C ASP A 203 -9.92 2.86 14.21
N GLU A 204 -10.07 3.95 13.45
CA GLU A 204 -10.26 3.94 12.00
C GLU A 204 -11.43 3.04 11.56
N MET A 205 -12.56 3.14 12.27
CA MET A 205 -13.70 2.24 12.08
C MET A 205 -14.28 2.30 10.66
N GLN A 206 -14.12 3.40 9.92
CA GLN A 206 -14.54 3.55 8.53
C GLN A 206 -13.87 2.54 7.57
N ASP A 207 -12.71 1.98 7.94
CA ASP A 207 -12.00 0.99 7.11
C ASP A 207 -12.43 -0.45 7.39
N THR A 208 -13.40 -0.63 8.27
CA THR A 208 -13.87 -1.95 8.71
C THR A 208 -14.74 -2.61 7.63
N ASN A 209 -14.52 -3.91 7.42
CA ASN A 209 -15.35 -4.74 6.54
C ASN A 209 -16.42 -5.51 7.33
N ALA A 210 -17.32 -6.19 6.62
CA ALA A 210 -18.47 -6.86 7.24
C ALA A 210 -18.06 -7.91 8.28
N VAL A 211 -17.08 -8.76 8.00
CA VAL A 211 -16.65 -9.80 8.97
C VAL A 211 -16.03 -9.19 10.23
N GLN A 212 -15.27 -8.13 10.10
CA GLN A 212 -14.69 -7.41 11.23
C GLN A 212 -15.79 -6.76 12.09
N TYR A 213 -16.77 -6.16 11.45
CA TYR A 213 -17.89 -5.54 12.14
C TYR A 213 -18.74 -6.58 12.89
N GLU A 214 -19.05 -7.71 12.27
CA GLU A 214 -19.78 -8.79 12.92
C GLU A 214 -19.01 -9.40 14.11
N ILE A 215 -17.67 -9.55 14.00
CA ILE A 215 -16.83 -9.93 15.14
C ILE A 215 -16.98 -8.91 16.28
N LEU A 216 -16.88 -7.62 15.98
CA LEU A 216 -17.03 -6.53 16.96
C LEU A 216 -18.41 -6.60 17.66
N LYS A 217 -19.47 -6.82 16.90
CA LYS A 217 -20.84 -6.97 17.44
C LYS A 217 -20.93 -8.16 18.41
N LEU A 218 -20.44 -9.33 18.01
CA LEU A 218 -20.51 -10.54 18.84
C LEU A 218 -19.77 -10.36 20.17
N ILE A 219 -18.55 -9.84 20.15
CA ILE A 219 -17.76 -9.67 21.37
C ILE A 219 -18.28 -8.53 22.25
N GLY A 220 -18.85 -7.48 21.65
CA GLY A 220 -19.40 -6.31 22.35
C GLY A 220 -20.80 -6.53 22.94
N ALA A 221 -21.54 -7.54 22.47
CA ALA A 221 -22.98 -7.71 22.77
C ALA A 221 -23.30 -7.85 24.27
N LYS A 222 -22.40 -8.48 25.05
CA LYS A 222 -22.64 -8.73 26.48
C LYS A 222 -22.58 -7.47 27.34
N HIS A 223 -21.54 -6.69 27.19
CA HIS A 223 -21.29 -5.51 28.03
C HIS A 223 -21.77 -4.20 27.40
N LYS A 224 -21.96 -4.18 26.08
CA LYS A 224 -22.37 -2.99 25.29
C LYS A 224 -21.47 -1.76 25.56
N ASN A 225 -20.20 -1.98 25.83
CA ASN A 225 -19.20 -0.92 25.96
C ASN A 225 -18.29 -0.93 24.73
N VAL A 226 -18.82 -0.43 23.62
CA VAL A 226 -18.15 -0.35 22.32
C VAL A 226 -17.95 1.12 21.97
N PHE A 227 -16.71 1.53 21.90
CA PHE A 227 -16.29 2.89 21.59
C PHE A 227 -15.52 2.90 20.28
N VAL A 228 -16.09 3.48 19.24
CA VAL A 228 -15.48 3.54 17.91
C VAL A 228 -15.11 4.98 17.57
N VAL A 229 -14.02 5.13 16.82
CA VAL A 229 -13.58 6.43 16.30
C VAL A 229 -13.35 6.29 14.81
N ASP A 230 -13.88 7.22 14.04
CA ASP A 230 -13.87 7.16 12.59
C ASP A 230 -13.82 8.55 11.92
N ASP A 231 -13.58 8.51 10.61
CA ASP A 231 -13.77 9.63 9.69
C ASP A 231 -14.31 9.08 8.36
N PRO A 232 -15.62 9.21 8.10
CA PRO A 232 -16.24 8.64 6.90
C PRO A 232 -15.61 9.13 5.59
N LEU A 233 -15.03 10.36 5.57
CA LEU A 233 -14.36 10.92 4.40
C LEU A 233 -12.96 10.34 4.19
N GLN A 234 -12.44 9.54 5.12
CA GLN A 234 -11.15 8.86 4.99
C GLN A 234 -11.26 7.36 4.70
N ASN A 235 -12.44 6.86 4.31
CA ASN A 235 -12.56 5.48 3.83
C ASN A 235 -12.01 5.37 2.40
N ILE A 236 -10.80 4.80 2.28
CA ILE A 236 -10.07 4.58 1.02
C ILE A 236 -9.73 3.10 0.79
N PHE A 237 -10.47 2.18 1.43
CA PHE A 237 -10.27 0.74 1.32
C PHE A 237 -11.56 -0.02 0.93
N GLN A 238 -12.49 0.66 0.25
CA GLN A 238 -13.73 0.01 -0.24
C GLN A 238 -13.41 -1.10 -1.25
N TRP A 239 -12.36 -0.97 -2.03
CA TRP A 239 -11.86 -2.01 -2.90
C TRP A 239 -11.44 -3.29 -2.15
N ARG A 240 -11.16 -3.21 -0.84
CA ARG A 240 -10.95 -4.36 0.07
C ARG A 240 -12.20 -4.80 0.82
N GLY A 241 -13.35 -4.21 0.54
CA GLY A 241 -14.63 -4.56 1.15
C GLY A 241 -14.99 -3.77 2.41
N SER A 242 -14.29 -2.67 2.73
CA SER A 242 -14.75 -1.76 3.79
C SER A 242 -16.06 -1.07 3.41
N ASP A 243 -16.85 -0.70 4.40
CA ASP A 243 -18.18 -0.15 4.19
C ASP A 243 -18.48 0.97 5.20
N ASN A 244 -18.68 2.18 4.69
CA ASN A 244 -19.00 3.36 5.51
C ASN A 244 -20.32 3.23 6.28
N ARG A 245 -21.23 2.34 5.87
CA ARG A 245 -22.51 2.13 6.59
C ARG A 245 -22.29 1.72 8.04
N PHE A 246 -21.21 0.99 8.35
CA PHE A 246 -20.94 0.58 9.72
C PHE A 246 -20.64 1.73 10.69
N VAL A 247 -20.28 2.89 10.18
CA VAL A 247 -20.08 4.11 10.98
C VAL A 247 -21.24 5.09 10.84
N LEU A 248 -21.77 5.27 9.64
CA LEU A 248 -22.86 6.20 9.38
C LEU A 248 -24.19 5.72 9.98
N GLU A 249 -24.41 4.39 10.04
CA GLU A 249 -25.62 3.75 10.58
C GLU A 249 -25.34 3.05 11.92
N PHE A 250 -24.29 3.47 12.65
CA PHE A 250 -23.88 2.84 13.91
C PHE A 250 -25.00 2.84 14.97
N ASP A 251 -25.79 3.89 15.03
CA ASP A 251 -26.93 4.04 15.93
C ASP A 251 -28.11 3.10 15.59
N GLN A 252 -28.23 2.63 14.36
CA GLN A 252 -29.24 1.63 13.98
C GLN A 252 -28.90 0.25 14.56
N GLU A 253 -27.62 -0.11 14.57
CA GLU A 253 -27.14 -1.37 15.16
C GLU A 253 -27.02 -1.29 16.69
N TRP A 254 -26.75 -0.11 17.22
CA TRP A 254 -26.62 0.17 18.64
C TRP A 254 -27.56 1.31 19.05
N PRO A 255 -28.88 1.02 19.23
CA PRO A 255 -29.89 2.07 19.36
C PRO A 255 -29.68 3.06 20.52
N ASP A 256 -28.94 2.65 21.56
CA ASP A 256 -28.62 3.52 22.70
C ASP A 256 -27.22 4.19 22.55
N ALA A 257 -26.63 4.14 21.36
CA ALA A 257 -25.30 4.68 21.14
C ALA A 257 -25.29 6.21 21.20
N LYS A 258 -24.28 6.75 21.87
CA LYS A 258 -24.02 8.20 21.86
C LYS A 258 -23.14 8.54 20.67
N THR A 259 -23.52 9.54 19.88
CA THR A 259 -22.66 10.12 18.84
C THR A 259 -21.99 11.39 19.38
N ILE A 260 -20.66 11.48 19.24
CA ILE A 260 -19.85 12.65 19.61
C ILE A 260 -19.08 13.10 18.37
N GLN A 261 -19.12 14.40 18.06
CA GLN A 261 -18.52 14.96 16.85
C GLN A 261 -17.28 15.78 17.19
N LEU A 262 -16.10 15.35 16.74
CA LEU A 262 -14.84 16.06 16.90
C LEU A 262 -14.53 16.81 15.60
N ASN A 263 -14.86 18.07 15.54
CA ASN A 263 -14.69 18.89 14.34
C ASN A 263 -13.51 19.85 14.40
N LYS A 264 -12.87 20.04 15.56
CA LYS A 264 -11.76 20.98 15.70
C LYS A 264 -10.45 20.37 15.17
N ASN A 265 -9.92 20.93 14.08
CA ASN A 265 -8.68 20.51 13.45
C ASN A 265 -7.46 21.21 14.10
N TYR A 266 -6.59 20.44 14.74
CA TYR A 266 -5.35 20.90 15.37
C TYR A 266 -4.12 20.74 14.47
N ARG A 267 -4.29 20.12 13.29
CA ARG A 267 -3.20 19.80 12.38
C ARG A 267 -2.90 20.94 11.41
N SER A 268 -3.89 21.33 10.64
CA SER A 268 -3.74 22.12 9.44
C SER A 268 -4.01 23.61 9.66
N SER A 269 -3.42 24.48 8.86
CA SER A 269 -3.73 25.90 8.78
C SER A 269 -5.18 26.13 8.34
N LEU A 270 -5.71 27.33 8.61
CA LEU A 270 -7.09 27.69 8.24
C LEU A 270 -7.32 27.56 6.73
N ASN A 271 -6.35 27.96 5.89
CA ASN A 271 -6.46 27.90 4.43
C ASN A 271 -6.60 26.46 3.93
N ILE A 272 -5.81 25.51 4.45
CA ILE A 272 -5.91 24.09 4.12
C ILE A 272 -7.23 23.49 4.61
N VAL A 273 -7.70 23.87 5.80
CA VAL A 273 -8.99 23.40 6.33
C VAL A 273 -10.15 23.90 5.46
N ARG A 274 -10.12 25.15 5.02
CA ARG A 274 -11.12 25.70 4.08
C ARG A 274 -11.14 24.93 2.76
N ALA A 275 -9.96 24.72 2.17
CA ALA A 275 -9.83 23.94 0.92
C ALA A 275 -10.31 22.50 1.09
N ALA A 276 -9.99 21.85 2.21
CA ALA A 276 -10.46 20.50 2.50
C ALA A 276 -11.98 20.42 2.69
N ASN A 277 -12.59 21.40 3.38
CA ASN A 277 -14.04 21.48 3.55
C ASN A 277 -14.74 21.72 2.20
N HIS A 278 -14.24 22.65 1.40
CA HIS A 278 -14.78 22.91 0.07
C HIS A 278 -14.72 21.66 -0.82
N PHE A 279 -13.57 20.98 -0.86
CA PHE A 279 -13.46 19.73 -1.59
C PHE A 279 -14.40 18.63 -1.04
N ALA A 280 -14.63 18.59 0.27
CA ALA A 280 -15.51 17.61 0.91
C ALA A 280 -16.98 17.72 0.42
N GLU A 281 -17.44 18.88 -0.02
CA GLU A 281 -18.81 19.07 -0.55
C GLU A 281 -19.12 18.16 -1.76
N TYR A 282 -18.08 17.73 -2.49
CA TYR A 282 -18.18 16.81 -3.63
C TYR A 282 -18.16 15.33 -3.23
N ILE A 283 -18.02 15.01 -1.93
CA ILE A 283 -18.00 13.65 -1.40
C ILE A 283 -19.38 13.34 -0.81
N PRO A 284 -20.10 12.28 -1.24
CA PRO A 284 -21.48 12.04 -0.81
C PRO A 284 -21.66 11.94 0.71
N GLU A 285 -20.69 11.39 1.43
CA GLU A 285 -20.74 11.22 2.87
C GLU A 285 -20.74 12.54 3.65
N SER A 286 -20.33 13.66 3.04
CA SER A 286 -20.41 14.98 3.66
C SER A 286 -21.84 15.47 3.85
N GLY A 287 -22.80 14.95 3.06
CA GLY A 287 -24.21 15.23 3.21
C GLY A 287 -24.92 14.44 4.33
N HIS A 288 -24.20 13.53 5.02
CA HIS A 288 -24.81 12.73 6.07
C HIS A 288 -25.02 13.54 7.35
N VAL A 289 -26.13 13.28 8.06
CA VAL A 289 -26.55 14.01 9.28
C VAL A 289 -25.48 14.03 10.39
N HIS A 290 -24.61 13.05 10.41
CA HIS A 290 -23.55 12.95 11.42
C HIS A 290 -22.22 13.58 10.96
N TYR A 291 -22.09 14.00 9.69
CA TYR A 291 -20.89 14.69 9.24
C TYR A 291 -20.87 16.12 9.78
N VAL A 292 -19.69 16.60 10.14
CA VAL A 292 -19.46 17.97 10.59
C VAL A 292 -18.18 18.51 9.94
N GLU A 293 -18.30 19.70 9.38
CA GLU A 293 -17.16 20.42 8.81
C GLU A 293 -16.06 20.65 9.83
N SER A 294 -14.82 20.57 9.36
CA SER A 294 -13.65 20.88 10.16
C SER A 294 -13.54 22.36 10.49
N VAL A 295 -13.20 22.67 11.73
CA VAL A 295 -12.92 24.04 12.21
C VAL A 295 -11.44 24.14 12.58
N ALA A 296 -10.70 25.01 11.92
CA ALA A 296 -9.27 25.17 12.21
C ALA A 296 -9.02 25.74 13.60
N ASP A 297 -8.05 25.16 14.33
CA ASP A 297 -7.51 25.73 15.56
C ASP A 297 -6.34 26.70 15.25
N LYS A 298 -5.62 26.47 14.15
CA LYS A 298 -4.52 27.30 13.68
C LYS A 298 -5.05 28.44 12.81
N GLY A 299 -4.30 29.54 12.79
CA GLY A 299 -4.59 30.68 11.91
C GLY A 299 -4.30 30.43 10.44
N GLU A 300 -4.43 31.50 9.67
CA GLU A 300 -4.06 31.51 8.24
C GLU A 300 -2.56 31.31 8.07
N PHE A 301 -2.21 30.65 6.95
CA PHE A 301 -0.85 30.50 6.47
C PHE A 301 -0.83 30.76 4.95
N GLU A 302 -0.20 29.90 4.15
CA GLU A 302 -0.24 30.03 2.70
C GLU A 302 -1.53 29.39 2.13
N GLU A 303 -2.08 29.99 1.06
CA GLU A 303 -3.15 29.36 0.29
C GLU A 303 -2.60 28.11 -0.42
N PRO A 304 -3.42 27.09 -0.68
CA PRO A 304 -3.01 26.00 -1.53
C PRO A 304 -2.57 26.49 -2.92
N HIS A 305 -1.49 25.92 -3.44
CA HIS A 305 -0.92 26.28 -4.73
C HIS A 305 -1.26 25.23 -5.78
N TYR A 306 -1.50 25.67 -7.02
CA TYR A 306 -1.67 24.79 -8.16
C TYR A 306 -0.75 25.19 -9.30
N ASP A 307 -0.05 24.19 -9.86
CA ASP A 307 0.82 24.35 -11.02
C ASP A 307 0.55 23.27 -12.08
N ARG A 308 0.54 23.66 -13.37
CA ARG A 308 0.41 22.73 -14.50
C ARG A 308 1.70 22.70 -15.32
N PHE A 309 2.33 21.53 -15.38
CA PHE A 309 3.61 21.33 -16.06
C PHE A 309 3.43 20.71 -17.46
N ILE A 310 4.49 20.79 -18.29
CA ILE A 310 4.45 20.23 -19.64
C ILE A 310 4.39 18.70 -19.60
N ASP A 311 5.19 18.10 -18.71
CA ASP A 311 5.29 16.65 -18.53
C ASP A 311 5.74 16.30 -17.11
N GLU A 312 5.69 15.00 -16.81
CA GLU A 312 6.08 14.44 -15.53
C GLU A 312 7.55 14.66 -15.15
N THR A 313 8.43 14.80 -16.13
CA THR A 313 9.85 15.08 -15.90
C THR A 313 10.05 16.52 -15.47
N THR A 314 9.35 17.45 -16.12
CA THR A 314 9.36 18.88 -15.77
C THR A 314 8.70 19.10 -14.40
N GLU A 315 7.56 18.42 -14.12
CA GLU A 315 6.90 18.45 -12.82
C GLU A 315 7.87 18.05 -11.70
N ALA A 316 8.52 16.90 -11.85
CA ALA A 316 9.45 16.39 -10.83
C ALA A 316 10.69 17.30 -10.65
N ALA A 317 11.19 17.92 -11.74
CA ALA A 317 12.31 18.84 -11.66
C ALA A 317 11.95 20.14 -10.92
N GLU A 318 10.79 20.73 -11.22
CA GLU A 318 10.34 21.97 -10.56
C GLU A 318 9.98 21.73 -9.10
N ILE A 319 9.35 20.57 -8.75
CA ILE A 319 9.12 20.19 -7.37
C ILE A 319 10.46 20.02 -6.62
N SER A 320 11.46 19.38 -7.24
CA SER A 320 12.79 19.25 -6.62
C SER A 320 13.46 20.60 -6.39
N LYS A 321 13.28 21.56 -7.26
CA LYS A 321 13.75 22.94 -7.09
C LYS A 321 12.99 23.62 -5.94
N ARG A 322 11.66 23.48 -5.89
CA ARG A 322 10.84 24.04 -4.81
C ARG A 322 11.21 23.45 -3.45
N VAL A 323 11.54 22.15 -3.39
CA VAL A 323 12.07 21.52 -2.16
C VAL A 323 13.33 22.21 -1.66
N LYS A 324 14.28 22.58 -2.54
CA LYS A 324 15.49 23.35 -2.14
C LYS A 324 15.13 24.74 -1.61
N GLU A 325 14.25 25.45 -2.31
CA GLU A 325 13.80 26.78 -1.87
C GLU A 325 13.16 26.74 -0.47
N LEU A 326 12.36 25.70 -0.20
CA LEU A 326 11.73 25.49 1.11
C LEU A 326 12.77 25.18 2.20
N VAL A 327 13.77 24.37 1.89
CA VAL A 327 14.86 24.08 2.83
C VAL A 327 15.72 25.31 3.08
N ASP A 328 15.99 26.11 2.06
CA ASP A 328 16.68 27.40 2.19
C ASP A 328 15.86 28.41 3.05
N ALA A 329 14.52 28.28 3.03
CA ALA A 329 13.61 29.04 3.89
C ALA A 329 13.51 28.50 5.33
N GLY A 330 14.22 27.42 5.67
CA GLY A 330 14.37 26.90 7.03
C GLY A 330 13.56 25.65 7.36
N TYR A 331 12.93 25.00 6.39
CA TYR A 331 12.32 23.69 6.59
C TYR A 331 13.36 22.56 6.53
N HIS A 332 13.04 21.41 7.12
CA HIS A 332 13.85 20.21 6.98
C HIS A 332 13.32 19.33 5.86
N TYR A 333 14.16 18.48 5.27
CA TYR A 333 13.72 17.56 4.22
C TYR A 333 12.61 16.62 4.70
N ASN A 334 12.64 16.17 5.94
CA ASN A 334 11.61 15.30 6.52
C ASN A 334 10.29 16.03 6.85
N ASP A 335 10.24 17.36 6.74
CA ASP A 335 9.01 18.15 6.81
C ASP A 335 8.19 18.07 5.49
N ILE A 336 8.78 17.51 4.44
CA ILE A 336 8.26 17.55 3.06
C ILE A 336 7.87 16.15 2.61
N ALA A 337 6.64 16.01 2.11
CA ALA A 337 6.16 14.79 1.46
C ALA A 337 5.71 15.06 0.02
N VAL A 338 6.03 14.13 -0.88
CA VAL A 338 5.48 14.08 -2.24
C VAL A 338 4.57 12.87 -2.32
N LEU A 339 3.30 13.13 -2.58
CA LEU A 339 2.24 12.14 -2.65
C LEU A 339 1.81 11.92 -4.10
N THR A 340 1.71 10.67 -4.51
CA THR A 340 1.24 10.29 -5.84
C THR A 340 0.13 9.26 -5.77
N ARG A 341 -0.64 9.09 -6.85
CA ARG A 341 -1.67 8.05 -6.91
C ARG A 341 -1.09 6.66 -7.09
N THR A 342 -0.04 6.53 -7.89
CA THR A 342 0.58 5.25 -8.23
C THR A 342 2.07 5.21 -7.87
N ASN A 343 2.59 4.01 -7.64
CA ASN A 343 4.02 3.83 -7.41
C ASN A 343 4.88 4.20 -8.65
N ALA A 344 4.32 4.08 -9.85
CA ALA A 344 5.01 4.44 -11.08
C ALA A 344 5.37 5.93 -11.13
N GLN A 345 4.47 6.80 -10.68
CA GLN A 345 4.75 8.24 -10.63
C GLN A 345 5.92 8.61 -9.71
N LEU A 346 6.10 7.88 -8.59
CA LEU A 346 7.18 8.17 -7.63
C LEU A 346 8.58 8.17 -8.25
N GLN A 347 8.78 7.43 -9.32
CA GLN A 347 10.09 7.25 -9.95
C GLN A 347 10.64 8.51 -10.57
N TYR A 348 9.75 9.36 -11.11
CA TYR A 348 10.17 10.65 -11.67
C TYR A 348 10.72 11.54 -10.55
N PHE A 349 10.06 11.54 -9.39
CA PHE A 349 10.51 12.29 -8.20
C PHE A 349 11.78 11.69 -7.61
N GLU A 350 11.89 10.36 -7.50
CA GLU A 350 13.14 9.69 -7.06
C GLU A 350 14.31 10.16 -7.94
N THR A 351 14.12 10.15 -9.26
CA THR A 351 15.16 10.54 -10.22
C THR A 351 15.53 12.02 -10.11
N ALA A 352 14.53 12.90 -10.00
CA ALA A 352 14.75 14.34 -9.93
C ALA A 352 15.43 14.75 -8.62
N LEU A 353 14.99 14.20 -7.48
CA LEU A 353 15.62 14.45 -6.18
C LEU A 353 17.05 13.91 -6.14
N TYR A 354 17.30 12.72 -6.68
CA TYR A 354 18.65 12.16 -6.78
C TYR A 354 19.58 13.05 -7.62
N ARG A 355 19.13 13.49 -8.80
CA ARG A 355 19.91 14.42 -9.65
C ARG A 355 20.20 15.75 -9.00
N SER A 356 19.30 16.17 -8.13
CA SER A 356 19.41 17.41 -7.36
C SER A 356 20.19 17.26 -6.06
N GLU A 357 20.72 16.07 -5.76
CA GLU A 357 21.43 15.71 -4.53
C GLU A 357 20.58 15.96 -3.26
N ILE A 358 19.25 15.77 -3.36
CA ILE A 358 18.30 15.90 -2.26
C ILE A 358 18.08 14.52 -1.65
N PRO A 359 18.26 14.33 -0.33
CA PRO A 359 17.97 13.06 0.33
C PRO A 359 16.47 12.76 0.31
N TYR A 360 16.11 11.53 -0.01
CA TYR A 360 14.71 11.07 -0.03
C TYR A 360 14.57 9.64 0.47
N THR A 361 13.36 9.31 0.93
CA THR A 361 12.97 7.95 1.35
C THR A 361 11.66 7.57 0.68
N VAL A 362 11.61 6.39 0.05
CA VAL A 362 10.36 5.80 -0.43
C VAL A 362 9.75 5.00 0.71
N VAL A 363 8.60 5.45 1.20
CA VAL A 363 7.93 4.85 2.36
C VAL A 363 7.25 3.55 1.97
N ASP A 364 7.58 2.46 2.68
CA ASP A 364 7.03 1.11 2.47
C ASP A 364 7.03 0.64 1.01
N GLY A 365 8.01 1.08 0.24
CA GLY A 365 8.17 0.75 -1.17
C GLY A 365 9.57 0.24 -1.51
N LEU A 366 9.64 -0.58 -2.57
CA LEU A 366 10.90 -0.87 -3.23
C LEU A 366 11.34 0.37 -4.01
N SER A 367 12.61 0.74 -3.87
CA SER A 367 13.20 1.74 -4.76
C SER A 367 13.08 1.27 -6.21
N PHE A 368 13.00 2.22 -7.13
CA PHE A 368 12.87 1.93 -8.55
C PHE A 368 13.89 0.92 -9.06
N SER A 369 15.15 1.12 -8.72
CA SER A 369 16.26 0.22 -9.11
C SER A 369 16.17 -1.18 -8.49
N ASP A 370 15.40 -1.36 -7.40
CA ASP A 370 15.24 -2.63 -6.70
C ASP A 370 14.13 -3.49 -7.28
N ARG A 371 13.26 -2.91 -8.09
CA ARG A 371 12.15 -3.61 -8.72
C ARG A 371 12.64 -4.67 -9.70
N LYS A 372 11.96 -5.80 -9.73
CA LYS A 372 12.38 -7.00 -10.46
C LYS A 372 12.56 -6.76 -11.96
N GLU A 373 11.57 -6.11 -12.59
CA GLU A 373 11.59 -5.79 -14.01
C GLU A 373 12.74 -4.84 -14.37
N ILE A 374 13.02 -3.87 -13.51
CA ILE A 374 14.13 -2.94 -13.67
C ILE A 374 15.47 -3.64 -13.53
N LYS A 375 15.63 -4.51 -12.52
CA LYS A 375 16.84 -5.32 -12.33
C LYS A 375 17.10 -6.24 -13.51
N ILE A 376 16.06 -6.79 -14.15
CA ILE A 376 16.22 -7.61 -15.36
C ILE A 376 16.88 -6.77 -16.45
N VAL A 377 16.30 -5.62 -16.81
CA VAL A 377 16.84 -4.74 -17.86
C VAL A 377 18.25 -4.28 -17.52
N LEU A 378 18.47 -3.77 -16.31
CA LEU A 378 19.78 -3.30 -15.88
C LEU A 378 20.84 -4.42 -15.92
N SER A 379 20.49 -5.65 -15.56
CA SER A 379 21.43 -6.78 -15.59
C SER A 379 21.81 -7.16 -17.03
N TYR A 380 20.88 -7.10 -17.99
CA TYR A 380 21.25 -7.27 -19.41
C TYR A 380 22.16 -6.14 -19.90
N LEU A 381 21.85 -4.88 -19.57
CA LEU A 381 22.70 -3.74 -19.94
C LEU A 381 24.08 -3.81 -19.28
N ARG A 382 24.18 -4.31 -18.03
CA ARG A 382 25.45 -4.55 -17.34
C ARG A 382 26.30 -5.59 -18.10
N LEU A 383 25.70 -6.68 -18.55
CA LEU A 383 26.39 -7.69 -19.36
C LEU A 383 26.79 -7.18 -20.75
N VAL A 384 26.03 -6.27 -21.36
CA VAL A 384 26.45 -5.57 -22.59
C VAL A 384 27.67 -4.69 -22.33
N CYS A 385 27.76 -4.07 -21.14
CA CYS A 385 28.91 -3.26 -20.75
C CYS A 385 30.15 -4.10 -20.36
N ASP A 386 29.93 -5.20 -19.65
CA ASP A 386 30.97 -6.11 -19.15
C ASP A 386 30.45 -7.54 -19.04
N ILE A 387 30.90 -8.41 -19.93
CA ILE A 387 30.56 -9.84 -19.95
C ILE A 387 31.09 -10.62 -18.74
N ASN A 388 31.96 -10.00 -17.93
CA ASN A 388 32.49 -10.60 -16.71
C ASN A 388 31.66 -10.23 -15.46
N ASP A 389 30.55 -9.58 -15.63
CA ASP A 389 29.64 -9.27 -14.53
C ASP A 389 28.84 -10.52 -14.11
N ASP A 390 29.45 -11.30 -13.23
CA ASP A 390 28.87 -12.56 -12.74
C ASP A 390 27.58 -12.35 -11.95
N GLU A 391 27.43 -11.24 -11.21
CA GLU A 391 26.22 -10.91 -10.48
C GLU A 391 25.04 -10.65 -11.43
N ALA A 392 25.27 -9.88 -12.48
CA ALA A 392 24.27 -9.63 -13.50
C ALA A 392 23.82 -10.93 -14.19
N PHE A 393 24.78 -11.81 -14.51
CA PHE A 393 24.48 -13.12 -15.08
C PHE A 393 23.65 -13.99 -14.13
N GLU A 394 24.02 -14.09 -12.86
CA GLU A 394 23.28 -14.86 -11.85
C GLU A 394 21.83 -14.34 -11.68
N TYR A 395 21.61 -13.06 -11.90
CA TYR A 395 20.27 -12.51 -11.82
C TYR A 395 19.39 -12.90 -13.02
N ILE A 396 19.94 -12.93 -14.25
CA ILE A 396 19.15 -13.10 -15.48
C ILE A 396 19.17 -14.52 -16.09
N TYR A 397 20.00 -15.48 -15.61
CA TYR A 397 20.15 -16.76 -16.30
C TYR A 397 18.82 -17.50 -16.54
N ASN A 398 17.84 -17.31 -15.67
CA ASN A 398 16.49 -17.85 -15.81
C ASN A 398 15.38 -16.76 -15.74
N ARG A 399 15.69 -15.54 -16.17
CA ARG A 399 14.75 -14.43 -16.27
C ARG A 399 14.87 -13.74 -17.64
N PRO A 400 13.81 -13.74 -18.48
CA PRO A 400 12.58 -14.52 -18.37
C PRO A 400 12.78 -16.03 -18.22
N ASN A 401 11.75 -16.77 -17.80
CA ASN A 401 11.84 -18.18 -17.49
C ASN A 401 12.34 -19.00 -18.71
N ARG A 402 13.43 -19.74 -18.54
CA ARG A 402 14.05 -20.62 -19.56
C ARG A 402 14.09 -22.08 -19.13
N PHE A 403 13.41 -22.41 -18.02
CA PHE A 403 13.45 -23.74 -17.41
C PHE A 403 14.86 -24.20 -17.01
N LEU A 404 15.73 -23.23 -16.67
CA LEU A 404 17.09 -23.47 -16.20
C LEU A 404 17.07 -23.50 -14.66
N GLY A 405 17.04 -24.70 -14.09
CA GLY A 405 17.04 -24.87 -12.64
C GLY A 405 18.38 -24.52 -11.98
N SER A 406 18.44 -24.57 -10.66
CA SER A 406 19.65 -24.31 -9.85
C SER A 406 20.84 -25.22 -10.22
N GLN A 407 20.58 -26.43 -10.70
CA GLN A 407 21.62 -27.36 -11.17
C GLN A 407 22.40 -26.76 -12.34
N PHE A 408 21.75 -26.12 -13.30
CA PHE A 408 22.42 -25.42 -14.40
C PHE A 408 23.41 -24.38 -13.88
N LEU A 409 22.97 -23.50 -12.98
CA LEU A 409 23.82 -22.46 -12.41
C LEU A 409 25.02 -23.06 -11.65
N GLN A 410 24.82 -24.16 -10.92
CA GLN A 410 25.92 -24.87 -10.23
C GLN A 410 26.93 -25.44 -11.20
N GLU A 411 26.51 -26.03 -12.33
CA GLU A 411 27.38 -26.54 -13.38
C GLU A 411 28.17 -25.40 -14.03
N VAL A 412 27.53 -24.28 -14.33
CA VAL A 412 28.21 -23.07 -14.86
C VAL A 412 29.25 -22.53 -13.86
N LYS A 413 28.88 -22.40 -12.58
CA LYS A 413 29.81 -21.97 -11.52
C LYS A 413 31.01 -22.91 -11.37
N ARG A 414 30.79 -24.22 -11.52
CA ARG A 414 31.86 -25.22 -11.47
C ARG A 414 32.82 -25.09 -12.68
N ALA A 415 32.26 -24.93 -13.89
CA ALA A 415 33.04 -24.72 -15.11
C ALA A 415 33.85 -23.41 -15.05
N ALA A 416 33.21 -22.32 -14.61
CA ALA A 416 33.86 -21.01 -14.45
C ALA A 416 35.05 -21.06 -13.50
N ARG A 417 34.91 -21.71 -12.34
CA ARG A 417 36.01 -21.90 -11.37
C ARG A 417 37.14 -22.73 -11.94
N LYS A 418 36.84 -23.80 -12.68
CA LYS A 418 37.83 -24.70 -13.27
C LYS A 418 38.66 -23.99 -14.34
N GLU A 419 38.02 -23.20 -15.19
CA GLU A 419 38.67 -22.54 -16.33
C GLU A 419 39.11 -21.10 -16.00
N LYS A 420 38.79 -20.56 -14.83
CA LYS A 420 39.05 -19.18 -14.39
C LYS A 420 38.47 -18.12 -15.35
N ILE A 421 37.26 -18.33 -15.80
CA ILE A 421 36.52 -17.44 -16.69
C ILE A 421 35.21 -17.01 -16.04
N SER A 422 34.53 -15.97 -16.60
CA SER A 422 33.26 -15.50 -16.11
C SER A 422 32.12 -16.53 -16.29
N LEU A 423 31.07 -16.40 -15.52
CA LEU A 423 29.88 -17.28 -15.61
C LEU A 423 29.24 -17.20 -17.00
N PHE A 424 29.18 -16.02 -17.60
CA PHE A 424 28.66 -15.83 -18.96
C PHE A 424 29.49 -16.60 -19.99
N CYS A 425 30.81 -16.57 -19.90
CA CYS A 425 31.70 -17.34 -20.77
C CYS A 425 31.62 -18.85 -20.51
N ALA A 426 31.55 -19.26 -19.24
CA ALA A 426 31.43 -20.66 -18.83
C ALA A 426 30.12 -21.31 -19.28
N MET A 427 29.02 -20.54 -19.35
CA MET A 427 27.75 -20.99 -19.86
C MET A 427 27.86 -21.67 -21.22
N SER A 428 28.62 -21.10 -22.14
CA SER A 428 28.82 -21.67 -23.48
C SER A 428 29.49 -23.05 -23.48
N ARG A 429 30.31 -23.36 -22.46
CA ARG A 429 30.96 -24.68 -22.28
C ARG A 429 29.93 -25.71 -21.79
N VAL A 430 29.13 -25.31 -20.81
CA VAL A 430 28.09 -26.17 -20.21
C VAL A 430 27.01 -26.54 -21.25
N ILE A 431 26.57 -25.59 -22.07
CA ILE A 431 25.60 -25.83 -23.15
C ILE A 431 26.15 -26.88 -24.16
N LYS A 432 27.41 -26.82 -24.51
CA LYS A 432 28.05 -27.78 -25.46
C LYS A 432 28.10 -29.20 -24.90
N THR A 433 28.18 -29.37 -23.59
CA THR A 433 28.25 -30.67 -22.93
C THR A 433 26.90 -31.26 -22.57
N ASN A 434 25.84 -30.43 -22.45
CA ASN A 434 24.52 -30.85 -22.05
C ASN A 434 23.41 -30.14 -22.85
N TRP A 435 22.85 -30.85 -23.80
CA TRP A 435 21.80 -30.33 -24.70
C TRP A 435 20.51 -29.82 -23.97
N ARG A 436 20.27 -30.30 -22.73
CA ARG A 436 19.11 -29.86 -21.91
C ARG A 436 19.15 -28.37 -21.61
N TYR A 437 20.31 -27.76 -21.68
CA TYR A 437 20.51 -26.34 -21.39
C TYR A 437 20.53 -25.47 -22.67
N LYS A 438 20.06 -26.00 -23.81
CA LYS A 438 20.08 -25.29 -25.09
C LYS A 438 19.33 -23.93 -25.04
N SER A 439 18.30 -23.81 -24.18
CA SER A 439 17.57 -22.56 -23.99
C SER A 439 18.43 -21.40 -23.47
N ALA A 440 19.54 -21.70 -22.79
CA ALA A 440 20.49 -20.68 -22.34
C ALA A 440 21.21 -19.94 -23.51
N ASN A 441 21.19 -20.51 -24.74
CA ASN A 441 21.73 -19.81 -25.91
C ASN A 441 21.01 -18.48 -26.21
N SER A 442 19.74 -18.32 -25.79
CA SER A 442 19.01 -17.06 -25.96
C SER A 442 19.69 -15.90 -25.20
N ILE A 443 20.31 -16.18 -24.05
CA ILE A 443 21.03 -15.15 -23.26
C ILE A 443 22.20 -14.63 -24.07
N TYR A 444 23.00 -15.56 -24.64
CA TYR A 444 24.13 -15.19 -25.49
C TYR A 444 23.67 -14.41 -26.73
N GLY A 445 22.59 -14.87 -27.39
CA GLY A 445 22.03 -14.22 -28.56
C GLY A 445 21.57 -12.79 -28.25
N THR A 446 20.84 -12.58 -27.16
CA THR A 446 20.37 -11.25 -26.72
C THR A 446 21.55 -10.31 -26.46
N VAL A 447 22.53 -10.71 -25.64
CA VAL A 447 23.67 -9.85 -25.30
C VAL A 447 24.49 -9.52 -26.57
N LYS A 448 24.68 -10.49 -27.46
CA LYS A 448 25.40 -10.30 -28.72
C LYS A 448 24.67 -9.36 -29.66
N GLN A 449 23.34 -9.46 -29.80
CA GLN A 449 22.51 -8.59 -30.63
C GLN A 449 22.58 -7.16 -30.11
N LEU A 450 22.37 -6.94 -28.81
CA LEU A 450 22.43 -5.62 -28.19
C LEU A 450 23.81 -4.97 -28.32
N SER A 451 24.89 -5.76 -28.21
CA SER A 451 26.25 -5.24 -28.36
C SER A 451 26.64 -4.95 -29.81
N GLY A 452 26.01 -5.62 -30.79
CA GLY A 452 26.33 -5.51 -32.21
C GLY A 452 25.49 -4.47 -32.95
N ASN A 453 24.34 -4.09 -32.45
CA ASN A 453 23.45 -3.14 -33.09
C ASN A 453 23.86 -1.69 -32.78
N HIS A 454 23.55 -0.79 -33.70
CA HIS A 454 23.73 0.65 -33.51
C HIS A 454 22.42 1.29 -33.03
N TYR A 455 22.45 1.89 -31.83
CA TYR A 455 21.32 2.59 -31.24
C TYR A 455 21.59 4.10 -31.15
N LYS A 456 20.57 4.92 -31.40
CA LYS A 456 20.68 6.38 -31.24
C LYS A 456 20.74 6.78 -29.77
N THR A 457 19.96 6.09 -28.96
CA THR A 457 19.86 6.29 -27.52
C THR A 457 19.84 4.95 -26.76
N VAL A 458 20.06 4.98 -25.46
CA VAL A 458 19.90 3.79 -24.60
C VAL A 458 18.43 3.38 -24.51
N ALA A 459 17.49 4.31 -24.71
CA ALA A 459 16.06 4.00 -24.79
C ALA A 459 15.74 3.07 -25.97
N ASP A 460 16.37 3.28 -27.14
CA ASP A 460 16.19 2.40 -28.30
C ASP A 460 16.74 0.99 -28.02
N MET A 461 17.86 0.89 -27.30
CA MET A 461 18.43 -0.40 -26.88
C MET A 461 17.51 -1.13 -25.87
N ILE A 462 16.86 -0.39 -24.95
CA ILE A 462 15.90 -0.97 -24.00
C ILE A 462 14.65 -1.42 -24.76
N ALA A 463 14.16 -0.69 -25.74
CA ALA A 463 13.03 -1.09 -26.57
C ALA A 463 13.30 -2.41 -27.28
N ASP A 464 14.47 -2.54 -27.96
CA ASP A 464 14.89 -3.78 -28.63
C ASP A 464 15.02 -4.95 -27.61
N LEU A 465 15.58 -4.70 -26.42
CA LEU A 465 15.67 -5.70 -25.36
C LEU A 465 14.30 -6.19 -24.89
N ARG A 466 13.33 -5.27 -24.72
CA ARG A 466 11.95 -5.60 -24.31
C ARG A 466 11.28 -6.49 -25.34
N GLU A 467 11.45 -6.17 -26.64
CA GLU A 467 10.91 -6.96 -27.75
C GLU A 467 11.56 -8.34 -27.84
N ILE A 468 12.91 -8.44 -27.81
CA ILE A 468 13.64 -9.72 -27.86
C ILE A 468 13.22 -10.68 -26.75
N LEU A 469 12.95 -10.16 -25.57
CA LEU A 469 12.62 -10.96 -24.39
C LEU A 469 11.12 -11.20 -24.20
N ASP A 470 10.27 -10.56 -25.01
CA ASP A 470 8.81 -10.44 -24.72
C ASP A 470 8.58 -10.02 -23.25
N LEU A 471 9.36 -8.99 -22.84
CA LEU A 471 9.50 -8.65 -21.44
C LEU A 471 8.21 -8.09 -20.85
N ASP A 472 7.46 -7.32 -21.61
CA ASP A 472 6.20 -6.73 -21.18
C ASP A 472 5.17 -7.82 -20.86
N SER A 473 5.04 -8.83 -21.73
CA SER A 473 4.20 -10.01 -21.49
C SER A 473 4.71 -10.85 -20.31
N TYR A 474 6.03 -10.95 -20.16
CA TYR A 474 6.61 -11.69 -19.03
C TYR A 474 6.35 -11.02 -17.68
N VAL A 475 6.50 -9.70 -17.58
CA VAL A 475 6.28 -9.00 -16.31
C VAL A 475 4.80 -8.84 -15.97
N SER A 476 3.92 -8.71 -16.97
CA SER A 476 2.47 -8.70 -16.77
C SER A 476 1.95 -10.03 -16.23
N LYS A 477 2.59 -11.15 -16.58
CA LYS A 477 2.25 -12.49 -16.06
C LYS A 477 2.86 -12.77 -14.68
N ASP A 478 3.74 -11.94 -14.19
CA ASP A 478 4.42 -12.13 -12.90
C ASP A 478 3.63 -11.46 -11.76
N LEU A 479 2.79 -12.22 -11.11
CA LEU A 479 1.90 -11.83 -10.01
C LEU A 479 2.57 -11.84 -8.63
N SER A 480 3.89 -11.97 -8.56
CA SER A 480 4.64 -12.06 -7.30
C SER A 480 4.64 -10.75 -6.48
N GLU A 481 4.23 -9.66 -7.07
CA GLU A 481 4.06 -8.33 -6.45
C GLU A 481 2.75 -7.74 -6.99
N ASN A 482 1.85 -7.32 -6.10
CA ASN A 482 0.59 -6.64 -6.44
C ASN A 482 0.89 -5.22 -6.98
N ASP A 483 1.47 -5.15 -8.16
CA ASP A 483 1.82 -3.88 -8.79
C ASP A 483 1.50 -3.93 -10.30
N ASP A 484 0.33 -3.42 -10.69
CA ASP A 484 -0.12 -3.20 -12.07
C ASP A 484 0.84 -2.28 -12.87
N SER A 485 1.82 -1.71 -12.20
CA SER A 485 2.73 -0.70 -12.76
C SER A 485 4.00 -1.28 -13.40
N LYS A 486 4.18 -2.61 -13.51
CA LYS A 486 5.44 -3.21 -13.98
C LYS A 486 5.82 -2.79 -15.40
N VAL A 487 4.84 -2.80 -16.32
CA VAL A 487 5.06 -2.31 -17.70
C VAL A 487 5.28 -0.80 -17.70
N GLU A 488 4.56 -0.06 -16.86
CA GLU A 488 4.74 1.38 -16.69
C GLU A 488 6.14 1.71 -16.13
N ASN A 489 6.66 0.87 -15.22
CA ASN A 489 8.03 0.95 -14.73
C ASN A 489 9.07 0.78 -15.85
N LEU A 490 8.83 -0.16 -16.77
CA LEU A 490 9.67 -0.33 -17.96
C LEU A 490 9.59 0.87 -18.90
N ASN A 491 8.40 1.45 -19.10
CA ASN A 491 8.22 2.67 -19.90
C ASN A 491 8.99 3.84 -19.28
N THR A 492 8.91 3.98 -17.96
CA THR A 492 9.64 5.01 -17.23
C THR A 492 11.16 4.83 -17.34
N LEU A 493 11.67 3.61 -17.16
CA LEU A 493 13.10 3.33 -17.34
C LEU A 493 13.55 3.69 -18.77
N GLN A 494 12.75 3.35 -19.76
CA GLN A 494 13.02 3.67 -21.15
C GLN A 494 13.01 5.18 -21.40
N SER A 495 12.04 5.91 -20.83
CA SER A 495 12.00 7.38 -20.89
C SER A 495 13.24 8.01 -20.25
N MET A 496 13.63 7.56 -19.04
CA MET A 496 14.87 8.03 -18.39
C MET A 496 16.11 7.80 -19.24
N ALA A 497 16.16 6.70 -19.99
CA ALA A 497 17.27 6.32 -20.85
C ALA A 497 17.35 7.13 -22.16
N SER A 498 16.30 7.87 -22.54
CA SER A 498 16.24 8.65 -23.80
C SER A 498 17.31 9.74 -23.90
N ASN A 499 17.72 10.29 -22.75
CA ASN A 499 18.75 11.32 -22.66
C ASN A 499 20.19 10.75 -22.69
N TYR A 500 20.36 9.43 -22.74
CA TYR A 500 21.66 8.79 -22.73
C TYR A 500 21.98 8.16 -24.10
N LYS A 501 23.15 8.48 -24.64
CA LYS A 501 23.71 7.85 -25.84
C LYS A 501 24.69 6.71 -25.51
N ASP A 502 25.22 6.70 -24.29
CA ASP A 502 26.23 5.76 -23.81
C ASP A 502 25.61 4.87 -22.70
N VAL A 503 25.54 3.58 -22.99
CA VAL A 503 24.98 2.59 -22.07
C VAL A 503 25.77 2.48 -20.74
N LYS A 504 27.12 2.64 -20.78
CA LYS A 504 27.95 2.60 -19.57
C LYS A 504 27.64 3.75 -18.63
N ARG A 505 27.42 4.94 -19.17
CA ARG A 505 27.01 6.12 -18.38
C ARG A 505 25.64 5.93 -17.76
N PHE A 506 24.69 5.40 -18.51
CA PHE A 506 23.35 5.11 -17.98
C PHE A 506 23.39 4.04 -16.88
N VAL A 507 24.06 2.92 -17.12
CA VAL A 507 24.23 1.85 -16.11
C VAL A 507 24.93 2.39 -14.86
N SER A 508 26.01 3.18 -15.02
CA SER A 508 26.71 3.79 -13.88
C SER A 508 25.82 4.72 -13.08
N PHE A 509 24.99 5.52 -13.75
CA PHE A 509 23.98 6.37 -13.10
C PHE A 509 23.01 5.50 -12.29
N MET A 510 22.40 4.50 -12.90
CA MET A 510 21.45 3.60 -12.23
C MET A 510 22.04 2.81 -11.07
N MET A 511 23.29 2.38 -11.17
CA MET A 511 24.00 1.66 -10.12
C MET A 511 24.37 2.56 -8.93
N LYS A 512 24.69 3.83 -9.16
CA LYS A 512 24.89 4.82 -8.09
C LYS A 512 23.56 5.10 -7.39
N PHE A 513 22.51 5.33 -8.18
CA PHE A 513 21.13 5.48 -7.71
C PHE A 513 20.68 4.34 -6.77
N ALA A 514 21.09 3.08 -7.07
CA ALA A 514 20.80 1.93 -6.21
C ALA A 514 21.65 1.87 -4.93
N LYS A 515 22.90 2.35 -4.96
CA LYS A 515 23.87 2.19 -3.84
C LYS A 515 23.78 3.27 -2.77
N GLU A 516 23.35 4.48 -3.12
CA GLU A 516 23.36 5.64 -2.22
C GLU A 516 22.18 5.68 -1.24
N LYS A 517 21.48 4.55 -1.07
CA LYS A 517 20.45 4.39 -0.03
C LYS A 517 21.07 4.39 1.38
N LYS A 518 21.45 5.55 1.89
CA LYS A 518 21.48 5.78 3.32
C LYS A 518 20.09 6.25 3.72
N ILE A 519 19.43 5.51 4.62
CA ILE A 519 18.23 6.02 5.29
C ILE A 519 18.70 7.24 6.08
N ASP A 520 18.50 8.41 5.50
CA ASP A 520 18.72 9.67 6.20
C ASP A 520 17.39 10.00 6.90
N PRO A 521 17.37 10.11 8.23
CA PRO A 521 16.14 10.49 8.94
C PRO A 521 15.66 11.90 8.54
N ASN A 522 16.53 12.75 7.99
CA ASN A 522 16.19 14.03 7.39
C ASN A 522 16.12 13.90 5.87
N SER A 523 15.07 13.30 5.35
CA SER A 523 14.86 13.06 3.92
C SER A 523 13.43 13.36 3.50
N VAL A 524 13.24 13.79 2.23
CA VAL A 524 11.93 13.98 1.60
C VAL A 524 11.19 12.64 1.57
N GLN A 525 9.92 12.64 1.98
CA GLN A 525 9.11 11.43 2.04
C GLN A 525 8.33 11.24 0.73
N LEU A 526 8.67 10.18 -0.01
CA LEU A 526 7.99 9.80 -1.24
C LEU A 526 7.05 8.63 -0.96
N MET A 527 5.75 8.77 -1.29
CA MET A 527 4.78 7.68 -1.07
C MET A 527 3.52 7.86 -1.92
N THR A 528 2.76 6.78 -2.04
CA THR A 528 1.41 6.91 -2.57
C THR A 528 0.47 7.52 -1.53
N ILE A 529 -0.62 8.14 -1.99
CA ILE A 529 -1.63 8.73 -1.10
C ILE A 529 -2.17 7.69 -0.11
N HIS A 530 -2.39 6.44 -0.54
CA HIS A 530 -2.84 5.37 0.36
C HIS A 530 -1.89 5.14 1.54
N LYS A 531 -0.58 5.22 1.31
CA LYS A 531 0.44 5.03 2.35
C LYS A 531 0.60 6.23 3.27
N SER A 532 0.12 7.40 2.84
CA SER A 532 0.14 8.62 3.65
C SER A 532 -0.94 8.65 4.73
N LYS A 533 -1.93 7.74 4.66
CA LYS A 533 -2.98 7.69 5.66
C LYS A 533 -2.40 7.48 7.06
N GLY A 534 -2.84 8.30 8.01
CA GLY A 534 -2.33 8.33 9.39
C GLY A 534 -1.02 9.10 9.59
N LEU A 535 -0.42 9.64 8.50
CA LEU A 535 0.75 10.53 8.56
C LEU A 535 0.34 11.99 8.41
N GLU A 536 1.28 12.90 8.70
CA GLU A 536 1.09 14.35 8.57
C GLU A 536 2.46 15.02 8.34
N PHE A 537 2.47 16.07 7.52
CA PHE A 537 3.69 16.76 7.12
C PHE A 537 3.45 18.26 7.06
N PRO A 538 4.41 19.09 7.50
CA PRO A 538 4.34 20.53 7.32
C PRO A 538 4.04 20.97 5.88
N ILE A 539 4.65 20.29 4.90
CA ILE A 539 4.53 20.60 3.48
C ILE A 539 4.19 19.33 2.69
N VAL A 540 3.14 19.40 1.87
CA VAL A 540 2.71 18.30 1.02
C VAL A 540 2.62 18.74 -0.42
N PHE A 541 3.23 17.96 -1.31
CA PHE A 541 3.01 18.00 -2.74
C PHE A 541 2.11 16.84 -3.14
N VAL A 542 0.99 17.13 -3.81
CA VAL A 542 0.11 16.12 -4.44
C VAL A 542 0.32 16.22 -5.93
N ALA A 543 1.08 15.28 -6.48
CA ALA A 543 1.59 15.36 -7.85
C ALA A 543 0.84 14.46 -8.83
N GLY A 544 0.76 14.90 -10.08
CA GLY A 544 0.16 14.16 -11.19
C GLY A 544 -1.35 14.03 -11.06
N VAL A 545 -2.05 15.09 -10.67
CA VAL A 545 -3.52 15.15 -10.55
C VAL A 545 -4.13 15.33 -11.93
N ASN A 546 -4.13 14.24 -12.70
CA ASN A 546 -4.64 14.20 -14.07
C ASN A 546 -5.81 13.22 -14.18
N GLN A 547 -6.73 13.52 -15.11
CA GLN A 547 -7.84 12.62 -15.43
C GLN A 547 -7.32 11.26 -15.90
N GLY A 548 -7.82 10.17 -15.30
CA GLY A 548 -7.34 8.80 -15.54
C GLY A 548 -6.16 8.36 -14.66
N ILE A 549 -5.50 9.28 -13.92
CA ILE A 549 -4.49 8.98 -12.91
C ILE A 549 -5.05 9.23 -11.51
N LEU A 550 -5.53 10.42 -11.23
CA LEU A 550 -6.27 10.78 -10.02
C LEU A 550 -7.44 11.72 -10.42
N PRO A 551 -8.65 11.19 -10.60
CA PRO A 551 -9.12 9.83 -10.32
C PRO A 551 -8.52 8.75 -11.24
N HIS A 552 -8.33 7.53 -10.70
CA HIS A 552 -7.73 6.44 -11.44
C HIS A 552 -8.72 5.80 -12.41
N GLY A 553 -8.34 5.68 -13.70
CA GLY A 553 -9.23 5.24 -14.77
C GLY A 553 -9.77 3.80 -14.64
N LYS A 554 -9.08 2.92 -13.90
CA LYS A 554 -9.54 1.55 -13.61
C LYS A 554 -10.44 1.47 -12.37
N ASN A 555 -10.52 2.50 -11.53
CA ASN A 555 -11.34 2.47 -10.34
C ASN A 555 -12.82 2.65 -10.71
N GLN A 556 -13.64 1.68 -10.34
CA GLN A 556 -15.09 1.69 -10.59
C GLN A 556 -15.86 2.54 -9.57
N ASN A 557 -15.20 3.04 -8.52
CA ASN A 557 -15.80 3.85 -7.48
C ASN A 557 -15.19 5.27 -7.47
N PRO A 558 -15.79 6.22 -8.18
CA PRO A 558 -15.29 7.59 -8.25
C PRO A 558 -15.31 8.31 -6.90
N ASP A 559 -16.21 7.94 -5.99
CA ASP A 559 -16.28 8.57 -4.67
C ASP A 559 -15.13 8.14 -3.76
N GLU A 560 -14.59 6.93 -3.94
CA GLU A 560 -13.35 6.51 -3.27
C GLU A 560 -12.14 7.33 -3.72
N GLU A 561 -12.05 7.69 -5.00
CA GLU A 561 -10.98 8.55 -5.52
C GLU A 561 -11.10 9.99 -4.97
N LYS A 562 -12.32 10.51 -4.79
CA LYS A 562 -12.54 11.80 -4.12
C LYS A 562 -12.06 11.74 -2.65
N ARG A 563 -12.42 10.68 -1.91
CA ARG A 563 -11.93 10.49 -0.54
C ARG A 563 -10.41 10.34 -0.50
N LEU A 564 -9.83 9.71 -1.51
CA LEU A 564 -8.37 9.61 -1.62
C LEU A 564 -7.72 10.98 -1.78
N MET A 565 -8.26 11.85 -2.64
CA MET A 565 -7.78 13.23 -2.76
C MET A 565 -7.98 14.03 -1.47
N TYR A 566 -9.13 13.87 -0.80
CA TYR A 566 -9.36 14.47 0.53
C TYR A 566 -8.33 14.02 1.57
N VAL A 567 -7.96 12.72 1.56
CA VAL A 567 -6.88 12.21 2.40
C VAL A 567 -5.58 12.94 2.07
N ALA A 568 -5.22 13.10 0.78
CA ALA A 568 -3.99 13.78 0.38
C ALA A 568 -3.94 15.24 0.87
N ILE A 569 -5.01 16.01 0.66
CA ILE A 569 -5.15 17.40 1.12
C ILE A 569 -4.94 17.49 2.64
N THR A 570 -5.60 16.61 3.39
CA THR A 570 -5.58 16.62 4.86
C THR A 570 -4.29 16.10 5.49
N ARG A 571 -3.30 15.70 4.68
CA ARG A 571 -1.93 15.38 5.19
C ARG A 571 -1.11 16.63 5.45
N ALA A 572 -1.45 17.75 4.79
CA ALA A 572 -0.71 19.00 4.94
C ALA A 572 -1.03 19.73 6.26
N GLU A 573 0.03 20.25 6.91
CA GLU A 573 -0.13 21.07 8.10
C GLU A 573 -0.10 22.57 7.78
N LYS A 574 0.84 23.00 6.92
CA LYS A 574 1.11 24.43 6.66
C LYS A 574 0.91 24.78 5.19
N VAL A 575 1.51 24.02 4.27
CA VAL A 575 1.52 24.33 2.83
C VAL A 575 1.10 23.13 2.02
N LEU A 576 0.24 23.35 1.04
CA LEU A 576 -0.23 22.34 0.09
C LEU A 576 0.10 22.82 -1.34
N TYR A 577 0.84 22.00 -2.07
CA TYR A 577 1.06 22.14 -3.50
C TYR A 577 0.32 21.01 -4.22
N VAL A 578 -0.42 21.35 -5.27
CA VAL A 578 -1.10 20.40 -6.15
C VAL A 578 -0.57 20.62 -7.56
N SER A 579 -0.30 19.55 -8.29
CA SER A 579 0.19 19.68 -9.65
C SER A 579 -0.44 18.70 -10.62
N SER A 580 -0.51 19.09 -11.89
CA SER A 580 -0.89 18.27 -13.02
C SER A 580 0.08 18.43 -14.17
N THR A 581 -0.03 17.55 -15.17
CA THR A 581 0.82 17.58 -16.36
C THR A 581 -0.02 17.66 -17.65
N GLN A 582 0.52 18.27 -18.72
CA GLN A 582 -0.12 18.26 -20.03
C GLN A 582 0.09 16.93 -20.76
N ARG A 583 1.19 16.21 -20.42
CA ARG A 583 1.51 14.89 -20.97
C ARG A 583 1.99 13.98 -19.85
N TYR A 584 1.68 12.68 -19.99
CA TYR A 584 2.22 11.64 -19.12
C TYR A 584 2.61 10.42 -19.98
N ASN A 585 3.86 9.94 -19.85
CA ASN A 585 4.41 8.88 -20.72
C ASN A 585 4.22 9.17 -22.22
N GLY A 586 4.39 10.43 -22.62
CA GLY A 586 4.25 10.91 -24.02
C GLY A 586 2.82 11.04 -24.54
N LYS A 587 1.80 10.74 -23.73
CA LYS A 587 0.39 10.91 -24.08
C LYS A 587 -0.14 12.23 -23.53
N GLU A 588 -0.99 12.91 -24.30
CA GLU A 588 -1.70 14.10 -23.83
C GLU A 588 -2.68 13.71 -22.71
N MET A 589 -2.74 14.54 -21.67
CA MET A 589 -3.55 14.33 -20.48
C MET A 589 -4.42 15.55 -20.19
N ASP A 590 -5.67 15.25 -19.85
CA ASP A 590 -6.57 16.26 -19.33
C ASP A 590 -6.32 16.49 -17.85
N GLU A 591 -6.63 17.69 -17.42
CA GLU A 591 -6.64 18.09 -16.01
C GLU A 591 -7.76 17.35 -15.27
N SER A 592 -7.52 16.95 -14.04
CA SER A 592 -8.55 16.32 -13.22
C SER A 592 -9.61 17.33 -12.76
N ASP A 593 -10.88 16.92 -12.75
CA ASP A 593 -11.97 17.72 -12.15
C ASP A 593 -11.68 18.04 -10.66
N PHE A 594 -10.80 17.29 -10.01
CA PHE A 594 -10.43 17.54 -8.61
C PHE A 594 -9.69 18.86 -8.41
N ILE A 595 -9.11 19.41 -9.47
CA ILE A 595 -8.47 20.74 -9.44
C ILE A 595 -9.55 21.80 -9.27
N SER A 596 -10.61 21.78 -10.11
CA SER A 596 -11.72 22.73 -9.98
C SER A 596 -12.44 22.58 -8.65
N PHE A 597 -12.65 21.34 -8.16
CA PHE A 597 -13.26 21.09 -6.84
C PHE A 597 -12.44 21.66 -5.68
N LEU A 598 -11.17 21.93 -5.87
CA LEU A 598 -10.29 22.43 -4.81
C LEU A 598 -10.07 23.94 -4.91
N PHE A 599 -10.05 24.52 -6.13
CA PHE A 599 -9.57 25.88 -6.37
C PHE A 599 -10.66 26.85 -6.88
N ASP A 600 -11.82 26.37 -7.41
CA ASP A 600 -12.96 27.20 -7.81
C ASP A 600 -13.92 27.48 -6.64
#